data_7a53c94ddc64f123768f257122e13860
#
_entry.id   7a53c94ddc64f123768f257122e13860
#
_cell.length_a   1.000
_cell.length_b   1.000
_cell.length_c   1.000
_cell.angle_alpha   90.00
_cell.angle_beta   90.00
_cell.angle_gamma   90.00
#
_symmetry.space_group_name_H-M   'P 1'
#
loop_
_entity.id
_entity.type
_entity.pdbx_description
1 polymer ?
#
loop_
_entity_poly.entity_id
_entity_poly.type
_entity_poly.pdbx_seq_one_letter_code
_entity_poly.pdbx_strand_id
1 'polypeptide(L)'
;MYEDLIQYLEKRYKKKYTALEVEHLADSILIENNPAELVAPTPIVKIVSDFRFKAFKIENLGEDISGNIYIGGTTEKVFHHDKVIVVQAKEELYHQRFIIAHELGHYLLDYIGNPTFEDPKKLFSKTYIKAEHESFEDILADKFAAELLMPSRLFLQKYINIMDYSRNNIVFTVTYLSVFFEVKKEKIIKRIAEIIEGG
;
A
#
# COMPACT_ATOMS: atom_id res chain seq x y z
N MET A 1 7.66 -1.12 -17.77
CA MET A 1 6.73 -0.50 -16.82
C MET A 1 7.52 -0.21 -15.55
N TYR A 2 7.45 0.93 -14.97
CA TYR A 2 8.12 1.41 -13.76
C TYR A 2 9.66 1.51 -13.78
N GLU A 3 10.35 1.38 -14.91
CA GLU A 3 11.83 1.44 -14.98
C GLU A 3 12.37 2.82 -14.57
N ASP A 4 11.79 3.89 -15.10
CA ASP A 4 12.18 5.27 -14.76
C ASP A 4 11.91 5.58 -13.29
N LEU A 5 10.80 5.07 -12.74
CA LEU A 5 10.45 5.20 -11.33
C LEU A 5 11.47 4.49 -10.44
N ILE A 6 11.85 3.25 -10.78
CA ILE A 6 12.86 2.49 -10.03
C ILE A 6 14.21 3.22 -10.05
N GLN A 7 14.67 3.71 -11.21
CA GLN A 7 15.91 4.49 -11.30
C GLN A 7 15.88 5.78 -10.47
N TYR A 8 14.72 6.44 -10.40
CA TYR A 8 14.54 7.61 -9.55
C TYR A 8 14.67 7.24 -8.07
N LEU A 9 14.03 6.16 -7.62
CA LEU A 9 14.06 5.69 -6.24
C LEU A 9 15.46 5.22 -5.83
N GLU A 10 16.20 4.51 -6.68
CA GLU A 10 17.59 4.09 -6.44
C GLU A 10 18.50 5.28 -6.10
N LYS A 11 18.35 6.41 -6.80
CA LYS A 11 19.10 7.64 -6.54
C LYS A 11 18.70 8.34 -5.23
N ARG A 12 17.56 7.97 -4.66
CA ARG A 12 17.01 8.58 -3.44
C ARG A 12 17.32 7.81 -2.15
N TYR A 13 17.96 6.67 -2.23
CA TYR A 13 18.31 5.90 -1.03
C TYR A 13 18.97 6.80 0.05
N LYS A 14 18.58 6.63 1.30
CA LYS A 14 18.94 7.46 2.48
C LYS A 14 18.29 8.86 2.56
N LYS A 15 17.54 9.30 1.58
CA LYS A 15 16.76 10.53 1.72
C LYS A 15 15.44 10.21 2.42
N LYS A 16 15.12 11.00 3.44
CA LYS A 16 13.79 10.88 4.08
C LYS A 16 12.72 11.34 3.10
N TYR A 17 11.67 10.55 2.99
CA TYR A 17 10.49 10.92 2.21
C TYR A 17 9.58 11.83 3.03
N THR A 18 9.05 12.87 2.39
CA THR A 18 7.95 13.67 2.91
C THR A 18 6.62 13.01 2.57
N ALA A 19 5.57 13.39 3.29
CA ALA A 19 4.21 12.92 2.99
C ALA A 19 3.80 13.20 1.54
N LEU A 20 4.13 14.39 1.01
CA LEU A 20 3.81 14.78 -0.37
C LEU A 20 4.58 13.94 -1.40
N GLU A 21 5.82 13.59 -1.13
CA GLU A 21 6.60 12.72 -2.04
C GLU A 21 6.03 11.29 -2.08
N VAL A 22 5.50 10.79 -0.97
CA VAL A 22 4.80 9.51 -0.92
C VAL A 22 3.49 9.54 -1.72
N GLU A 23 2.74 10.65 -1.64
CA GLU A 23 1.55 10.87 -2.48
C GLU A 23 1.91 10.86 -3.97
N HIS A 24 2.91 11.63 -4.38
CA HIS A 24 3.36 11.67 -5.77
C HIS A 24 3.86 10.30 -6.27
N LEU A 25 4.48 9.51 -5.39
CA LEU A 25 4.89 8.15 -5.74
C LEU A 25 3.69 7.26 -6.03
N ALA A 26 2.67 7.28 -5.19
CA ALA A 26 1.44 6.51 -5.40
C ALA A 26 0.70 6.96 -6.67
N ASP A 27 0.57 8.27 -6.89
CA ASP A 27 -0.03 8.83 -8.10
C ASP A 27 0.70 8.41 -9.38
N SER A 28 2.04 8.42 -9.37
CA SER A 28 2.84 7.98 -10.50
C SER A 28 2.55 6.53 -10.89
N ILE A 29 2.40 5.65 -9.89
CA ILE A 29 2.07 4.24 -10.11
C ILE A 29 0.65 4.09 -10.68
N LEU A 30 -0.31 4.84 -10.15
CA LEU A 30 -1.69 4.80 -10.62
C LEU A 30 -1.82 5.30 -12.07
N ILE A 31 -1.13 6.40 -12.41
CA ILE A 31 -1.12 6.96 -13.76
C ILE A 31 -0.45 5.98 -14.74
N GLU A 32 0.66 5.36 -14.37
CA GLU A 32 1.33 4.37 -15.23
C GLU A 32 0.50 3.09 -15.41
N ASN A 33 -0.27 2.70 -14.39
CA ASN A 33 -1.15 1.53 -14.46
C ASN A 33 -2.39 1.79 -15.33
N ASN A 34 -2.98 2.97 -15.23
CA ASN A 34 -4.10 3.42 -16.07
C ASN A 34 -4.00 4.93 -16.38
N PRO A 35 -3.35 5.31 -17.49
CA PRO A 35 -3.14 6.71 -17.84
C PRO A 35 -4.43 7.49 -18.14
N ALA A 36 -5.51 6.79 -18.45
CA ALA A 36 -6.76 7.44 -18.86
C ALA A 36 -7.61 7.89 -17.67
N GLU A 37 -7.63 7.12 -16.58
CA GLU A 37 -8.54 7.37 -15.47
C GLU A 37 -8.07 6.70 -14.16
N LEU A 38 -8.29 7.36 -13.03
CA LEU A 38 -8.15 6.73 -11.71
C LEU A 38 -9.30 5.76 -11.48
N VAL A 39 -8.96 4.49 -11.22
CA VAL A 39 -9.92 3.39 -11.06
C VAL A 39 -10.05 3.01 -9.57
N ALA A 40 -11.28 2.85 -9.11
CA ALA A 40 -11.56 2.25 -7.81
C ALA A 40 -12.56 1.06 -8.00
N PRO A 41 -12.31 -0.04 -7.31
CA PRO A 41 -11.17 -0.30 -6.40
C PRO A 41 -9.86 -0.46 -7.17
N THR A 42 -8.77 0.09 -6.63
CA THR A 42 -7.43 -0.03 -7.22
C THR A 42 -7.04 -1.49 -7.42
N PRO A 43 -6.54 -1.91 -8.62
CA PRO A 43 -6.21 -3.31 -8.89
C PRO A 43 -4.85 -3.70 -8.26
N ILE A 44 -4.76 -3.69 -6.93
CA ILE A 44 -3.50 -3.84 -6.18
C ILE A 44 -2.74 -5.13 -6.52
N VAL A 45 -3.43 -6.25 -6.72
CA VAL A 45 -2.78 -7.53 -7.06
C VAL A 45 -2.09 -7.45 -8.43
N LYS A 46 -2.71 -6.76 -9.41
CA LYS A 46 -2.08 -6.50 -10.70
C LYS A 46 -0.86 -5.61 -10.52
N ILE A 47 -0.98 -4.51 -9.77
CA ILE A 47 0.13 -3.57 -9.53
C ILE A 47 1.33 -4.29 -8.93
N VAL A 48 1.17 -5.09 -7.86
CA VAL A 48 2.30 -5.83 -7.28
C VAL A 48 2.88 -6.87 -8.23
N SER A 49 2.05 -7.48 -9.08
CA SER A 49 2.51 -8.39 -10.14
C SER A 49 3.37 -7.68 -11.19
N ASP A 50 3.05 -6.43 -11.54
CA ASP A 50 3.84 -5.61 -12.46
C ASP A 50 5.24 -5.27 -11.88
N PHE A 51 5.37 -5.21 -10.53
CA PHE A 51 6.65 -5.13 -9.80
C PHE A 51 7.31 -6.52 -9.58
N ARG A 52 6.79 -7.58 -10.22
CA ARG A 52 7.27 -8.96 -10.15
C ARG A 52 7.10 -9.60 -8.77
N PHE A 53 6.14 -9.14 -7.98
CA PHE A 53 5.75 -9.84 -6.76
C PHE A 53 4.69 -10.89 -7.02
N LYS A 54 4.73 -11.96 -6.24
CA LYS A 54 3.64 -12.91 -6.09
C LYS A 54 3.02 -12.77 -4.70
N ALA A 55 1.71 -12.57 -4.66
CA ALA A 55 0.96 -12.49 -3.40
C ALA A 55 0.38 -13.86 -3.04
N PHE A 56 0.58 -14.28 -1.78
CA PHE A 56 0.05 -15.53 -1.23
C PHE A 56 -0.80 -15.26 0.00
N LYS A 57 -1.84 -16.08 0.18
CA LYS A 57 -2.61 -16.16 1.42
C LYS A 57 -2.12 -17.34 2.23
N ILE A 58 -1.74 -17.11 3.50
CA ILE A 58 -1.23 -18.14 4.41
C ILE A 58 -2.14 -18.18 5.63
N GLU A 59 -2.55 -19.39 6.04
CA GLU A 59 -3.52 -19.59 7.11
C GLU A 59 -3.00 -19.22 8.50
N ASN A 60 -1.69 -19.36 8.73
CA ASN A 60 -1.06 -19.08 10.02
C ASN A 60 0.31 -18.46 9.84
N LEU A 61 0.37 -17.12 9.88
CA LEU A 61 1.62 -16.35 9.91
C LEU A 61 2.12 -16.08 11.33
N GLY A 62 1.29 -16.32 12.35
CA GLY A 62 1.49 -15.97 13.76
C GLY A 62 0.31 -15.19 14.32
N GLU A 63 0.20 -15.07 15.65
CA GLU A 63 -1.00 -14.49 16.28
C GLU A 63 -1.20 -13.00 15.95
N ASP A 64 -0.11 -12.22 15.88
CA ASP A 64 -0.15 -10.78 15.67
C ASP A 64 0.31 -10.35 14.26
N ILE A 65 0.63 -11.31 13.39
CA ILE A 65 1.16 -11.02 12.06
C ILE A 65 0.02 -11.04 11.03
N SER A 66 -0.18 -9.94 10.35
CA SER A 66 -1.17 -9.83 9.29
C SER A 66 -0.57 -9.95 7.89
N GLY A 67 0.72 -9.67 7.72
CA GLY A 67 1.43 -9.81 6.44
C GLY A 67 2.93 -9.71 6.56
N ASN A 68 3.62 -10.10 5.48
CA ASN A 68 5.07 -9.97 5.33
C ASN A 68 5.45 -9.77 3.87
N ILE A 69 6.55 -9.06 3.66
CA ILE A 69 7.27 -9.04 2.39
C ILE A 69 8.59 -9.78 2.52
N TYR A 70 8.94 -10.56 1.49
CA TYR A 70 10.22 -11.27 1.39
C TYR A 70 10.83 -11.05 0.01
N ILE A 71 12.13 -10.66 -0.04
CA ILE A 71 12.88 -10.44 -1.28
C ILE A 71 14.27 -11.06 -1.12
N GLY A 72 14.69 -11.87 -2.09
CA GLY A 72 16.02 -12.49 -2.10
C GLY A 72 16.21 -13.58 -1.05
N GLY A 73 17.47 -13.86 -0.68
CA GLY A 73 17.82 -14.87 0.32
C GLY A 73 17.34 -16.27 -0.05
N THR A 74 16.53 -16.85 0.83
CA THR A 74 15.93 -18.18 0.65
C THR A 74 14.50 -18.16 0.10
N THR A 75 13.97 -16.96 -0.22
CA THR A 75 12.57 -16.77 -0.66
C THR A 75 12.23 -17.66 -1.86
N GLU A 76 13.10 -17.68 -2.87
CA GLU A 76 12.89 -18.51 -4.06
C GLU A 76 12.84 -20.02 -3.75
N LYS A 77 13.62 -20.49 -2.78
CA LYS A 77 13.60 -21.90 -2.37
C LYS A 77 12.30 -22.29 -1.69
N VAL A 78 11.69 -21.37 -0.96
CA VAL A 78 10.47 -21.61 -0.19
C VAL A 78 9.22 -21.42 -1.04
N PHE A 79 9.16 -20.35 -1.82
CA PHE A 79 7.96 -19.93 -2.54
C PHE A 79 8.03 -20.15 -4.06
N HIS A 80 9.16 -20.64 -4.58
CA HIS A 80 9.46 -20.73 -6.02
C HIS A 80 9.33 -19.37 -6.73
N HIS A 81 9.64 -18.29 -5.98
CA HIS A 81 9.60 -16.89 -6.43
C HIS A 81 10.54 -16.04 -5.57
N ASP A 82 11.28 -15.12 -6.19
CA ASP A 82 12.30 -14.30 -5.52
C ASP A 82 11.73 -13.08 -4.76
N LYS A 83 10.51 -12.66 -5.12
CA LYS A 83 9.77 -11.55 -4.50
C LYS A 83 8.36 -11.98 -4.12
N VAL A 84 8.05 -11.95 -2.85
CA VAL A 84 6.79 -12.48 -2.32
C VAL A 84 6.19 -11.53 -1.30
N ILE A 85 4.89 -11.31 -1.39
CA ILE A 85 4.07 -10.74 -0.33
C ILE A 85 3.14 -11.82 0.18
N VAL A 86 3.13 -12.05 1.49
CA VAL A 86 2.21 -12.98 2.14
C VAL A 86 1.23 -12.22 3.02
N VAL A 87 -0.03 -12.63 3.02
CA VAL A 87 -1.06 -12.06 3.88
C VAL A 87 -1.75 -13.16 4.67
N GLN A 88 -2.14 -12.86 5.89
CA GLN A 88 -2.90 -13.76 6.75
C GLN A 88 -4.27 -14.04 6.12
N ALA A 89 -4.56 -15.30 5.81
CA ALA A 89 -5.78 -15.69 5.11
C ALA A 89 -7.07 -15.36 5.88
N LYS A 90 -6.99 -15.32 7.23
CA LYS A 90 -8.11 -15.01 8.13
C LYS A 90 -8.47 -13.52 8.19
N GLU A 91 -7.60 -12.63 7.68
CA GLU A 91 -7.92 -11.21 7.63
C GLU A 91 -9.07 -10.96 6.65
N GLU A 92 -9.87 -9.93 6.93
CA GLU A 92 -10.91 -9.47 6.01
C GLU A 92 -10.30 -9.05 4.67
N LEU A 93 -11.02 -9.28 3.57
CA LEU A 93 -10.53 -9.00 2.21
C LEU A 93 -10.01 -7.56 2.05
N TYR A 94 -10.75 -6.58 2.58
CA TYR A 94 -10.34 -5.17 2.49
C TYR A 94 -9.06 -4.88 3.28
N HIS A 95 -8.82 -5.60 4.37
CA HIS A 95 -7.57 -5.51 5.11
C HIS A 95 -6.43 -6.19 4.38
N GLN A 96 -6.64 -7.36 3.78
CA GLN A 96 -5.62 -8.02 2.96
C GLN A 96 -5.14 -7.11 1.82
N ARG A 97 -6.04 -6.38 1.16
CA ARG A 97 -5.68 -5.41 0.12
C ARG A 97 -4.79 -4.29 0.66
N PHE A 98 -5.13 -3.77 1.85
CA PHE A 98 -4.34 -2.72 2.50
C PHE A 98 -2.93 -3.21 2.86
N ILE A 99 -2.81 -4.42 3.41
CA ILE A 99 -1.53 -5.05 3.74
C ILE A 99 -0.68 -5.21 2.47
N ILE A 100 -1.23 -5.70 1.37
CA ILE A 100 -0.49 -5.85 0.10
C ILE A 100 0.06 -4.50 -0.38
N ALA A 101 -0.73 -3.43 -0.28
CA ALA A 101 -0.30 -2.09 -0.66
C ALA A 101 0.79 -1.54 0.29
N HIS A 102 0.66 -1.79 1.60
CA HIS A 102 1.65 -1.42 2.61
C HIS A 102 3.00 -2.10 2.37
N GLU A 103 3.00 -3.40 2.10
CA GLU A 103 4.22 -4.16 1.80
C GLU A 103 4.89 -3.70 0.50
N LEU A 104 4.10 -3.29 -0.50
CA LEU A 104 4.64 -2.62 -1.68
C LEU A 104 5.30 -1.29 -1.31
N GLY A 105 4.76 -0.55 -0.36
CA GLY A 105 5.36 0.66 0.20
C GLY A 105 6.76 0.40 0.75
N HIS A 106 6.97 -0.64 1.54
CA HIS A 106 8.29 -1.04 2.03
C HIS A 106 9.26 -1.39 0.91
N TYR A 107 8.80 -2.06 -0.15
CA TYR A 107 9.65 -2.30 -1.31
C TYR A 107 10.16 -1.01 -1.93
N LEU A 108 9.28 -0.04 -2.14
CA LEU A 108 9.60 1.20 -2.85
C LEU A 108 10.41 2.18 -2.00
N LEU A 109 10.14 2.25 -0.69
CA LEU A 109 10.70 3.26 0.19
C LEU A 109 11.94 2.77 0.96
N ASP A 110 12.03 1.45 1.27
CA ASP A 110 13.06 0.90 2.16
C ASP A 110 14.03 -0.04 1.43
N TYR A 111 13.58 -0.76 0.40
CA TYR A 111 14.40 -1.75 -0.29
C TYR A 111 15.14 -1.16 -1.50
N ILE A 112 14.43 -0.44 -2.38
CA ILE A 112 15.03 0.06 -3.63
C ILE A 112 16.19 1.02 -3.34
N GLY A 113 17.34 0.78 -4.00
CA GLY A 113 18.55 1.56 -3.82
C GLY A 113 19.27 1.33 -2.49
N ASN A 114 18.82 0.38 -1.65
CA ASN A 114 19.49 0.05 -0.39
C ASN A 114 20.70 -0.87 -0.65
N PRO A 115 21.94 -0.39 -0.47
CA PRO A 115 23.13 -1.17 -0.76
C PRO A 115 23.28 -2.41 0.13
N THR A 116 22.55 -2.47 1.24
CA THR A 116 22.53 -3.67 2.10
C THR A 116 21.97 -4.88 1.35
N PHE A 117 21.06 -4.65 0.39
CA PHE A 117 20.34 -5.69 -0.34
C PHE A 117 20.73 -5.80 -1.81
N GLU A 118 21.86 -5.19 -2.23
CA GLU A 118 22.44 -5.41 -3.57
C GLU A 118 22.87 -6.87 -3.80
N ASP A 119 23.28 -7.58 -2.73
CA ASP A 119 23.56 -9.00 -2.78
C ASP A 119 22.23 -9.79 -2.74
N PRO A 120 21.82 -10.50 -3.81
CA PRO A 120 20.57 -11.26 -3.86
C PRO A 120 20.51 -12.42 -2.87
N LYS A 121 21.63 -12.79 -2.24
CA LYS A 121 21.66 -13.79 -1.16
C LYS A 121 21.16 -13.23 0.18
N LYS A 122 21.12 -11.92 0.33
CA LYS A 122 20.58 -11.28 1.53
C LYS A 122 19.06 -11.24 1.44
N LEU A 123 18.43 -11.57 2.56
CA LEU A 123 16.98 -11.50 2.70
C LEU A 123 16.58 -10.09 3.15
N PHE A 124 15.72 -9.43 2.37
CA PHE A 124 14.93 -8.33 2.87
C PHE A 124 13.57 -8.87 3.34
N SER A 125 13.17 -8.49 4.54
CA SER A 125 11.83 -8.78 5.04
C SER A 125 11.33 -7.67 5.93
N LYS A 126 10.04 -7.41 5.85
CA LYS A 126 9.26 -6.56 6.75
C LYS A 126 8.01 -7.30 7.16
N THR A 127 7.49 -7.00 8.34
CA THR A 127 6.33 -7.69 8.91
C THR A 127 5.28 -6.67 9.30
N TYR A 128 4.08 -6.81 8.76
CA TYR A 128 2.92 -6.03 9.20
C TYR A 128 2.34 -6.65 10.47
N ILE A 129 2.51 -5.95 11.60
CA ILE A 129 2.07 -6.38 12.92
C ILE A 129 0.90 -5.52 13.38
N LYS A 130 -0.03 -6.12 14.13
CA LYS A 130 -1.17 -5.40 14.78
C LYS A 130 -0.73 -4.64 16.04
N ALA A 131 0.46 -4.06 16.07
CA ALA A 131 1.06 -3.46 17.25
C ALA A 131 0.75 -1.97 17.40
N GLU A 132 0.81 -1.47 18.65
CA GLU A 132 0.56 -0.05 18.98
C GLU A 132 1.72 0.89 18.65
N HIS A 133 2.90 0.37 18.30
CA HIS A 133 4.09 1.17 17.97
C HIS A 133 4.53 0.92 16.53
N GLU A 134 4.13 1.86 15.66
CA GLU A 134 4.55 1.87 14.26
C GLU A 134 5.92 2.58 14.15
N SER A 135 6.85 1.98 13.41
CA SER A 135 8.09 2.66 13.03
C SER A 135 7.78 3.81 12.04
N PHE A 136 8.74 4.72 11.86
CA PHE A 136 8.58 5.78 10.87
C PHE A 136 8.39 5.21 9.46
N GLU A 137 9.07 4.11 9.14
CA GLU A 137 8.94 3.38 7.89
C GLU A 137 7.53 2.81 7.71
N ASP A 138 6.95 2.25 8.77
CA ASP A 138 5.56 1.73 8.74
C ASP A 138 4.54 2.86 8.52
N ILE A 139 4.75 4.02 9.13
CA ILE A 139 3.90 5.21 8.93
C ILE A 139 3.93 5.65 7.45
N LEU A 140 5.11 5.67 6.82
CA LEU A 140 5.23 6.01 5.40
C LEU A 140 4.61 4.94 4.48
N ALA A 141 4.80 3.66 4.81
CA ALA A 141 4.19 2.56 4.07
C ALA A 141 2.65 2.58 4.21
N ASP A 142 2.12 2.89 5.40
CA ASP A 142 0.67 3.10 5.62
C ASP A 142 0.14 4.28 4.80
N LYS A 143 0.88 5.41 4.78
CA LYS A 143 0.51 6.56 3.96
C LYS A 143 0.51 6.22 2.48
N PHE A 144 1.54 5.52 1.99
CA PHE A 144 1.61 5.06 0.62
C PHE A 144 0.42 4.15 0.27
N ALA A 145 0.10 3.18 1.14
CA ALA A 145 -1.03 2.29 0.95
C ALA A 145 -2.37 3.04 0.88
N ALA A 146 -2.54 4.05 1.75
CA ALA A 146 -3.74 4.88 1.76
C ALA A 146 -3.89 5.68 0.47
N GLU A 147 -2.81 6.33 -0.02
CA GLU A 147 -2.81 7.07 -1.27
C GLU A 147 -3.05 6.16 -2.49
N LEU A 148 -2.43 4.98 -2.52
CA LEU A 148 -2.57 4.04 -3.62
C LEU A 148 -3.99 3.47 -3.73
N LEU A 149 -4.64 3.17 -2.59
CA LEU A 149 -5.98 2.58 -2.56
C LEU A 149 -7.10 3.61 -2.56
N MET A 150 -6.83 4.82 -2.04
CA MET A 150 -7.78 5.93 -1.90
C MET A 150 -7.14 7.23 -2.40
N PRO A 151 -6.86 7.35 -3.72
CA PRO A 151 -6.17 8.51 -4.27
C PRO A 151 -6.87 9.81 -3.87
N SER A 152 -6.14 10.78 -3.34
CA SER A 152 -6.65 12.03 -2.74
C SER A 152 -7.72 12.70 -3.60
N ARG A 153 -7.43 12.87 -4.89
CA ARG A 153 -8.34 13.55 -5.83
C ARG A 153 -9.66 12.80 -6.02
N LEU A 154 -9.59 11.48 -6.26
CA LEU A 154 -10.79 10.65 -6.44
C LEU A 154 -11.58 10.53 -5.13
N PHE A 155 -10.87 10.38 -4.01
CA PHE A 155 -11.48 10.26 -2.70
C PHE A 155 -12.26 11.52 -2.33
N LEU A 156 -11.64 12.70 -2.45
CA LEU A 156 -12.30 14.00 -2.14
C LEU A 156 -13.53 14.21 -3.02
N GLN A 157 -13.43 13.94 -4.32
CA GLN A 157 -14.56 14.05 -5.23
C GLN A 157 -15.72 13.15 -4.80
N LYS A 158 -15.45 11.87 -4.48
CA LYS A 158 -16.47 10.92 -4.04
C LYS A 158 -17.05 11.28 -2.68
N TYR A 159 -16.18 11.70 -1.74
CA TYR A 159 -16.62 12.14 -0.42
C TYR A 159 -17.63 13.28 -0.50
N ILE A 160 -17.31 14.36 -1.23
CA ILE A 160 -18.20 15.51 -1.40
C ILE A 160 -19.54 15.09 -2.02
N ASN A 161 -19.49 14.33 -3.13
CA ASN A 161 -20.69 13.89 -3.84
C ASN A 161 -21.61 13.02 -2.95
N ILE A 162 -21.04 12.13 -2.14
CA ILE A 162 -21.82 11.25 -1.28
C ILE A 162 -22.32 11.96 -0.03
N MET A 163 -21.55 12.91 0.52
CA MET A 163 -22.02 13.74 1.63
C MET A 163 -23.24 14.57 1.21
N ASP A 164 -23.20 15.18 0.03
CA ASP A 164 -24.33 15.94 -0.52
C ASP A 164 -25.55 15.02 -0.77
N TYR A 165 -25.34 13.91 -1.49
CA TYR A 165 -26.40 12.92 -1.76
C TYR A 165 -27.05 12.37 -0.48
N SER A 166 -26.26 12.06 0.54
CA SER A 166 -26.70 11.49 1.81
C SER A 166 -27.24 12.53 2.81
N ARG A 167 -27.33 13.80 2.43
CA ARG A 167 -27.68 14.92 3.30
C ARG A 167 -26.83 14.98 4.56
N ASN A 168 -25.51 14.91 4.38
CA ASN A 168 -24.51 14.92 5.42
C ASN A 168 -24.55 13.74 6.40
N ASN A 169 -25.04 12.59 5.97
CA ASN A 169 -25.01 11.36 6.77
C ASN A 169 -23.63 10.72 6.71
N ILE A 170 -22.79 10.98 7.70
CA ILE A 170 -21.41 10.49 7.77
C ILE A 170 -21.34 8.94 7.83
N VAL A 171 -22.25 8.28 8.52
CA VAL A 171 -22.27 6.81 8.64
C VAL A 171 -22.51 6.17 7.28
N PHE A 172 -23.49 6.69 6.52
CA PHE A 172 -23.74 6.26 5.16
C PHE A 172 -22.53 6.51 4.27
N THR A 173 -21.95 7.73 4.34
CA THR A 173 -20.79 8.12 3.53
C THR A 173 -19.59 7.22 3.77
N VAL A 174 -19.22 6.97 5.03
CA VAL A 174 -18.12 6.05 5.39
C VAL A 174 -18.39 4.64 4.87
N THR A 175 -19.61 4.15 5.00
CA THR A 175 -19.99 2.81 4.53
C THR A 175 -19.92 2.72 3.00
N TYR A 176 -20.41 3.73 2.28
CA TYR A 176 -20.34 3.78 0.82
C TYR A 176 -18.88 3.82 0.33
N LEU A 177 -18.05 4.72 0.90
CA LEU A 177 -16.66 4.85 0.51
C LEU A 177 -15.85 3.59 0.81
N SER A 178 -16.15 2.90 1.93
CA SER A 178 -15.52 1.62 2.28
C SER A 178 -15.78 0.56 1.20
N VAL A 179 -17.00 0.45 0.71
CA VAL A 179 -17.36 -0.47 -0.38
C VAL A 179 -16.75 -0.01 -1.72
N PHE A 180 -16.80 1.30 -2.02
CA PHE A 180 -16.33 1.84 -3.29
C PHE A 180 -14.82 1.65 -3.49
N PHE A 181 -14.02 1.88 -2.43
CA PHE A 181 -12.55 1.71 -2.47
C PHE A 181 -12.09 0.31 -2.06
N GLU A 182 -12.99 -0.54 -1.53
CA GLU A 182 -12.65 -1.82 -0.91
C GLU A 182 -11.58 -1.70 0.18
N VAL A 183 -11.82 -0.77 1.11
CA VAL A 183 -10.94 -0.47 2.25
C VAL A 183 -11.76 -0.45 3.53
N LYS A 184 -11.19 -0.89 4.67
CA LYS A 184 -11.88 -0.89 5.97
C LYS A 184 -12.35 0.52 6.38
N LYS A 185 -13.49 0.58 7.09
CA LYS A 185 -14.11 1.85 7.54
C LYS A 185 -13.17 2.71 8.38
N GLU A 186 -12.34 2.08 9.21
CA GLU A 186 -11.36 2.78 10.05
C GLU A 186 -10.35 3.57 9.20
N LYS A 187 -9.88 2.99 8.09
CA LYS A 187 -8.98 3.67 7.16
C LYS A 187 -9.71 4.79 6.38
N ILE A 188 -10.99 4.61 6.06
CA ILE A 188 -11.82 5.68 5.47
C ILE A 188 -11.96 6.86 6.44
N ILE A 189 -12.24 6.59 7.72
CA ILE A 189 -12.38 7.64 8.75
C ILE A 189 -11.06 8.40 8.91
N LYS A 190 -9.92 7.68 8.99
CA LYS A 190 -8.59 8.30 9.05
C LYS A 190 -8.35 9.19 7.82
N ARG A 191 -8.72 8.72 6.62
CA ARG A 191 -8.56 9.48 5.38
C ARG A 191 -9.40 10.76 5.35
N ILE A 192 -10.64 10.70 5.84
CA ILE A 192 -11.51 11.88 5.98
C ILE A 192 -10.88 12.91 6.92
N ALA A 193 -10.35 12.47 8.07
CA ALA A 193 -9.69 13.36 9.03
C ALA A 193 -8.45 14.04 8.40
N GLU A 194 -7.59 13.31 7.70
CA GLU A 194 -6.42 13.84 7.00
C GLU A 194 -6.80 14.95 5.99
N ILE A 195 -7.89 14.76 5.24
CA ILE A 195 -8.36 15.75 4.26
C ILE A 195 -8.92 17.01 4.93
N ILE A 196 -9.64 16.85 6.05
CA ILE A 196 -10.21 17.98 6.78
C ILE A 196 -9.12 18.79 7.49
N GLU A 197 -8.09 18.14 8.03
CA GLU A 197 -6.98 18.80 8.74
C GLU A 197 -5.93 19.40 7.78
N GLY A 198 -5.81 18.86 6.58
CA GLY A 198 -4.83 19.29 5.57
C GLY A 198 -5.33 20.35 4.58
N GLY A 199 -6.59 20.74 4.65
CA GLY A 199 -7.20 21.84 3.91
C GLY A 199 -7.24 23.09 4.75
#